data_0c90bf7f9bc1f7f98a3199195725777b
#
_entry.id   0c90bf7f9bc1f7f98a3199195725777b
#
_cell.length_a   1.000
_cell.length_b   1.000
_cell.length_c   1.000
_cell.angle_alpha   90.00
_cell.angle_beta   90.00
_cell.angle_gamma   90.00
#
_symmetry.space_group_name_H-M   'P 1'
#
loop_
_entity.id
_entity.type
_entity.pdbx_description
1 polymer ?
#
loop_
_entity_poly.entity_id
_entity_poly.type
_entity_poly.pdbx_seq_one_letter_code
_entity_poly.pdbx_strand_id
1 'polypeptide(L)'
;GYTLVQPPLMMNRKAYEGVTDLSDFETVMYGIEPDGYYLIATSEHPLTAMMMDEVIEPANLPIKMVGVSPCFRREVGAHGMSDRGIWRVHQFTKVEQVIICKPEESWGYHTELLGNAKDLWDSLGLHYRVVDICTGDIGTVASRKYDLEAWLPGAGEFKEVVSCSNCTDY
;
A
#
# COMPACT_ATOMS: atom_id res chain seq x y z
N GLY A 1 4.92 19.64 -0.35
CA GLY A 1 5.45 18.45 -1.03
C GLY A 1 5.49 17.26 -0.08
N TYR A 2 5.89 16.10 -0.57
CA TYR A 2 6.04 14.88 0.22
C TYR A 2 7.42 14.81 0.86
N THR A 3 7.50 14.27 2.08
CA THR A 3 8.76 13.94 2.74
C THR A 3 9.15 12.51 2.35
N LEU A 4 10.35 12.35 1.76
CA LEU A 4 10.90 11.02 1.49
C LEU A 4 11.34 10.38 2.80
N VAL A 5 10.81 9.19 3.08
CA VAL A 5 11.12 8.40 4.26
C VAL A 5 11.69 7.06 3.85
N GLN A 6 12.81 6.67 4.42
CA GLN A 6 13.33 5.32 4.31
C GLN A 6 12.84 4.50 5.51
N PRO A 7 11.81 3.66 5.36
CA PRO A 7 11.27 2.89 6.46
C PRO A 7 12.18 1.72 6.84
N PRO A 8 12.05 1.16 8.05
CA PRO A 8 12.66 -0.12 8.38
C PRO A 8 12.09 -1.22 7.49
N LEU A 9 12.90 -2.25 7.21
CA LEU A 9 12.47 -3.39 6.38
C LEU A 9 11.83 -4.51 7.19
N MET A 10 11.74 -4.36 8.50
CA MET A 10 11.08 -5.29 9.41
C MET A 10 10.36 -4.56 10.53
N MET A 11 9.30 -5.15 11.03
CA MET A 11 8.49 -4.63 12.14
C MET A 11 8.18 -5.74 13.13
N ASN A 12 8.04 -5.40 14.41
CA ASN A 12 7.55 -6.33 15.41
C ASN A 12 6.02 -6.51 15.31
N ARG A 13 5.53 -7.57 15.95
CA ARG A 13 4.10 -7.91 15.93
C ARG A 13 3.21 -6.74 16.42
N LYS A 14 3.60 -6.08 17.53
CA LYS A 14 2.80 -4.98 18.12
C LYS A 14 2.58 -3.84 17.12
N ALA A 15 3.64 -3.45 16.40
CA ALA A 15 3.55 -2.38 15.41
C ALA A 15 2.66 -2.79 14.22
N TYR A 16 2.72 -4.06 13.81
CA TYR A 16 1.85 -4.58 12.75
C TYR A 16 0.38 -4.59 13.16
N GLU A 17 0.07 -5.09 14.36
CA GLU A 17 -1.31 -5.13 14.89
C GLU A 17 -1.95 -3.74 15.03
N GLY A 18 -1.13 -2.69 15.11
CA GLY A 18 -1.60 -1.30 15.12
C GLY A 18 -1.99 -0.74 13.75
N VAL A 19 -1.60 -1.39 12.65
CA VAL A 19 -1.77 -0.83 11.29
C VAL A 19 -2.40 -1.78 10.28
N THR A 20 -2.63 -3.05 10.63
CA THR A 20 -3.32 -4.01 9.75
C THR A 20 -3.90 -5.17 10.55
N ASP A 21 -4.88 -5.84 9.97
CA ASP A 21 -5.35 -7.11 10.51
C ASP A 21 -4.33 -8.22 10.17
N LEU A 22 -3.58 -8.67 11.19
CA LEU A 22 -2.60 -9.73 11.01
C LEU A 22 -3.23 -11.07 10.62
N SER A 23 -4.50 -11.34 10.98
CA SER A 23 -5.16 -12.59 10.63
C SER A 23 -5.23 -12.79 9.11
N ASP A 24 -5.39 -11.71 8.36
CA ASP A 24 -5.43 -11.72 6.91
C ASP A 24 -4.02 -11.69 6.29
N PHE A 25 -3.08 -11.01 6.93
CA PHE A 25 -1.76 -10.74 6.36
C PHE A 25 -0.66 -11.72 6.77
N GLU A 26 -0.76 -12.38 7.94
CA GLU A 26 0.32 -13.22 8.49
C GLU A 26 0.71 -14.38 7.55
N THR A 27 -0.23 -14.90 6.79
CA THR A 27 0.02 -15.98 5.83
C THR A 27 0.91 -15.58 4.66
N VAL A 28 0.88 -14.28 4.29
CA VAL A 28 1.64 -13.74 3.14
C VAL A 28 2.96 -13.07 3.56
N MET A 29 3.20 -12.90 4.87
CA MET A 29 4.41 -12.27 5.38
C MET A 29 5.51 -13.29 5.66
N TYR A 30 6.76 -12.84 5.59
CA TYR A 30 7.93 -13.57 6.08
C TYR A 30 8.17 -13.24 7.55
N GLY A 31 8.01 -14.23 8.44
CA GLY A 31 8.38 -14.14 9.84
C GLY A 31 9.88 -14.36 10.04
N ILE A 32 10.45 -13.71 11.05
CA ILE A 32 11.84 -13.89 11.51
C ILE A 32 11.81 -14.48 12.90
N GLU A 33 12.11 -15.77 13.00
CA GLU A 33 12.16 -16.51 14.26
C GLU A 33 13.60 -16.53 14.83
N PRO A 34 13.78 -16.51 16.16
CA PRO A 34 12.76 -16.51 17.21
C PRO A 34 12.34 -15.09 17.65
N ASP A 35 12.81 -14.02 17.00
CA ASP A 35 12.71 -12.64 17.49
C ASP A 35 11.31 -12.02 17.34
N GLY A 36 10.38 -12.70 16.64
CA GLY A 36 9.00 -12.24 16.47
C GLY A 36 8.86 -11.00 15.59
N TYR A 37 9.78 -10.84 14.64
CA TYR A 37 9.70 -9.80 13.61
C TYR A 37 9.12 -10.37 12.33
N TYR A 38 8.64 -9.46 11.48
CA TYR A 38 8.18 -9.74 10.12
C TYR A 38 8.86 -8.81 9.15
N LEU A 39 9.26 -9.31 7.98
CA LEU A 39 9.66 -8.46 6.86
C LEU A 39 8.44 -7.69 6.33
N ILE A 40 8.63 -6.43 5.93
CA ILE A 40 7.54 -5.60 5.45
C ILE A 40 7.01 -6.11 4.11
N ALA A 41 5.69 -6.20 4.00
CA ALA A 41 4.98 -6.51 2.76
C ALA A 41 4.68 -5.26 1.91
N THR A 42 4.78 -4.09 2.53
CA THR A 42 4.60 -2.75 1.97
C THR A 42 5.22 -1.73 2.92
N SER A 43 5.69 -0.59 2.41
CA SER A 43 6.12 0.52 3.25
C SER A 43 4.98 1.32 3.89
N GLU A 44 3.74 1.09 3.46
CA GLU A 44 2.54 1.64 4.10
C GLU A 44 2.53 1.38 5.61
N HIS A 45 2.74 0.12 6.01
CA HIS A 45 2.69 -0.29 7.41
C HIS A 45 3.70 0.45 8.30
N PRO A 46 5.02 0.47 8.00
CA PRO A 46 5.95 1.20 8.85
C PRO A 46 5.76 2.73 8.77
N LEU A 47 5.33 3.29 7.64
CA LEU A 47 5.06 4.73 7.55
C LEU A 47 3.88 5.14 8.43
N THR A 48 2.82 4.34 8.44
CA THR A 48 1.65 4.59 9.28
C THR A 48 1.97 4.34 10.75
N ALA A 49 2.70 3.25 11.06
CA ALA A 49 3.11 2.91 12.42
C ALA A 49 4.02 3.96 13.09
N MET A 50 4.69 4.83 12.32
CA MET A 50 5.47 5.94 12.89
C MET A 50 4.62 6.89 13.74
N MET A 51 3.31 6.96 13.49
CA MET A 51 2.38 7.83 14.21
C MET A 51 1.60 7.10 15.30
N MET A 52 1.91 5.83 15.54
CA MET A 52 1.23 5.03 16.56
C MET A 52 1.48 5.62 17.95
N ASP A 53 0.41 5.75 18.75
CA ASP A 53 0.42 6.33 20.09
C ASP A 53 0.82 7.83 20.14
N GLU A 54 0.90 8.53 19.00
CA GLU A 54 1.21 9.94 18.92
C GLU A 54 -0.05 10.82 18.87
N VAL A 55 0.01 11.97 19.56
CA VAL A 55 -1.01 13.02 19.42
C VAL A 55 -0.49 14.10 18.48
N ILE A 56 -1.11 14.21 17.32
CA ILE A 56 -0.67 15.15 16.29
C ILE A 56 -1.44 16.47 16.44
N GLU A 57 -0.71 17.56 16.64
CA GLU A 57 -1.31 18.90 16.66
C GLU A 57 -1.93 19.25 15.31
N PRO A 58 -3.16 19.78 15.25
CA PRO A 58 -3.85 20.08 13.99
C PRO A 58 -3.05 21.00 13.03
N ALA A 59 -2.18 21.85 13.57
CA ALA A 59 -1.33 22.74 12.79
C ALA A 59 -0.22 21.99 12.01
N ASN A 60 0.09 20.73 12.40
CA ASN A 60 1.08 19.89 11.74
C ASN A 60 0.49 19.00 10.64
N LEU A 61 -0.81 19.05 10.43
CA LEU A 61 -1.51 18.33 9.36
C LEU A 61 -1.63 19.20 8.10
N PRO A 62 -1.58 18.61 6.90
CA PRO A 62 -1.36 17.18 6.63
C PRO A 62 0.10 16.76 6.73
N ILE A 63 0.35 15.52 7.15
CA ILE A 63 1.66 14.88 7.05
C ILE A 63 1.66 14.05 5.78
N LYS A 64 2.51 14.42 4.81
CA LYS A 64 2.64 13.75 3.51
C LYS A 64 3.99 13.05 3.42
N MET A 65 3.96 11.73 3.31
CA MET A 65 5.15 10.88 3.26
C MET A 65 5.18 10.07 1.98
N VAL A 66 6.38 9.77 1.50
CA VAL A 66 6.60 8.79 0.45
C VAL A 66 7.72 7.85 0.88
N GLY A 67 7.46 6.55 0.84
CA GLY A 67 8.44 5.51 1.09
C GLY A 67 8.85 4.82 -0.22
N VAL A 68 10.14 4.56 -0.37
CA VAL A 68 10.66 3.70 -1.44
C VAL A 68 11.42 2.57 -0.77
N SER A 69 10.91 1.35 -0.89
CA SER A 69 11.52 0.22 -0.17
C SER A 69 11.37 -1.11 -0.91
N PRO A 70 12.29 -2.06 -0.68
CA PRO A 70 12.02 -3.47 -0.88
C PRO A 70 10.79 -3.89 -0.06
N CYS A 71 9.95 -4.74 -0.64
CA CYS A 71 8.80 -5.36 0.01
C CYS A 71 8.86 -6.86 -0.22
N PHE A 72 8.35 -7.65 0.74
CA PHE A 72 8.53 -9.09 0.75
C PHE A 72 7.16 -9.76 0.95
N ARG A 73 6.81 -10.64 0.03
CA ARG A 73 5.56 -11.42 0.12
C ARG A 73 5.81 -12.89 -0.19
N ARG A 74 5.18 -13.79 0.51
CA ARG A 74 5.29 -15.24 0.29
C ARG A 74 4.57 -15.72 -0.96
N GLU A 75 3.68 -14.89 -1.51
CA GLU A 75 2.90 -15.16 -2.73
C GLU A 75 2.19 -16.54 -2.67
N VAL A 76 1.58 -16.82 -1.53
CA VAL A 76 0.81 -18.05 -1.29
C VAL A 76 -0.63 -17.90 -1.78
N GLY A 77 -1.24 -19.01 -2.21
CA GLY A 77 -2.64 -19.05 -2.65
C GLY A 77 -2.81 -19.13 -4.18
N ALA A 78 -4.07 -19.15 -4.62
CA ALA A 78 -4.45 -19.39 -6.02
C ALA A 78 -3.91 -18.30 -6.96
N HIS A 79 -3.94 -17.06 -6.54
CA HIS A 79 -3.40 -15.94 -7.33
C HIS A 79 -1.89 -16.01 -7.51
N GLY A 80 -1.13 -16.52 -6.51
CA GLY A 80 0.32 -16.69 -6.60
C GLY A 80 0.76 -17.79 -7.58
N MET A 81 -0.12 -18.70 -7.94
CA MET A 81 0.21 -19.79 -8.90
C MET A 81 -0.06 -19.40 -10.35
N SER A 82 -1.05 -18.56 -10.63
CA SER A 82 -1.43 -18.17 -11.98
C SER A 82 -0.51 -17.13 -12.62
N ASP A 83 0.13 -16.28 -11.80
CA ASP A 83 0.86 -15.09 -12.26
C ASP A 83 2.38 -15.20 -12.03
N ARG A 84 2.95 -16.41 -12.10
CA ARG A 84 4.40 -16.65 -11.92
C ARG A 84 5.24 -15.87 -12.94
N GLY A 85 6.44 -15.48 -12.50
CA GLY A 85 7.41 -14.77 -13.33
C GLY A 85 7.64 -13.34 -12.82
N ILE A 86 7.97 -12.42 -13.71
CA ILE A 86 8.30 -11.04 -13.36
C ILE A 86 7.12 -10.28 -12.70
N TRP A 87 5.90 -10.70 -12.98
CA TRP A 87 4.69 -10.06 -12.45
C TRP A 87 4.44 -10.36 -10.97
N ARG A 88 4.88 -11.52 -10.50
CA ARG A 88 4.67 -11.95 -9.12
C ARG A 88 5.93 -12.58 -8.56
N VAL A 89 6.61 -11.82 -7.72
CA VAL A 89 7.91 -12.16 -7.14
C VAL A 89 7.87 -11.99 -5.62
N HIS A 90 8.76 -12.71 -4.92
CA HIS A 90 8.83 -12.69 -3.46
C HIS A 90 9.44 -11.41 -2.89
N GLN A 91 10.24 -10.70 -3.69
CA GLN A 91 10.81 -9.41 -3.35
C GLN A 91 10.65 -8.46 -4.53
N PHE A 92 10.15 -7.26 -4.26
CA PHE A 92 9.99 -6.19 -5.25
C PHE A 92 10.16 -4.82 -4.59
N THR A 93 10.44 -3.80 -5.38
CA THR A 93 10.49 -2.43 -4.88
C THR A 93 9.13 -1.76 -5.07
N LYS A 94 8.64 -1.10 -4.01
CA LYS A 94 7.38 -0.37 -4.01
C LYS A 94 7.61 1.09 -3.65
N VAL A 95 6.92 1.98 -4.33
CA VAL A 95 6.77 3.39 -3.95
C VAL A 95 5.42 3.55 -3.29
N GLU A 96 5.39 4.02 -2.05
CA GLU A 96 4.18 4.15 -1.26
C GLU A 96 3.98 5.61 -0.84
N GLN A 97 2.80 6.16 -1.12
CA GLN A 97 2.39 7.48 -0.66
C GLN A 97 1.44 7.33 0.52
N VAL A 98 1.72 8.05 1.61
CA VAL A 98 0.84 8.08 2.80
C VAL A 98 0.57 9.53 3.16
N ILE A 99 -0.71 9.84 3.40
CA ILE A 99 -1.14 11.15 3.89
C ILE A 99 -1.95 10.95 5.17
N ILE A 100 -1.50 11.58 6.25
CA ILE A 100 -2.26 11.69 7.49
C ILE A 100 -2.83 13.11 7.53
N CYS A 101 -4.14 13.22 7.61
CA CYS A 101 -4.86 14.49 7.46
C CYS A 101 -6.07 14.57 8.39
N LYS A 102 -6.72 15.71 8.42
CA LYS A 102 -8.01 15.84 9.11
C LYS A 102 -9.09 15.04 8.38
N PRO A 103 -10.06 14.46 9.10
CA PRO A 103 -11.10 13.62 8.50
C PRO A 103 -11.83 14.28 7.33
N GLU A 104 -12.18 15.56 7.47
CA GLU A 104 -12.90 16.32 6.43
C GLU A 104 -12.10 16.56 5.15
N GLU A 105 -10.78 16.43 5.19
CA GLU A 105 -9.88 16.63 4.06
C GLU A 105 -9.53 15.32 3.32
N SER A 106 -9.83 14.16 3.93
CA SER A 106 -9.36 12.85 3.48
C SER A 106 -9.77 12.51 2.04
N TRP A 107 -10.98 12.86 1.63
CA TRP A 107 -11.47 12.61 0.27
C TRP A 107 -10.74 13.44 -0.78
N GLY A 108 -10.36 14.69 -0.44
CA GLY A 108 -9.54 15.53 -1.31
C GLY A 108 -8.14 14.94 -1.50
N TYR A 109 -7.52 14.47 -0.42
CA TYR A 109 -6.20 13.83 -0.48
C TYR A 109 -6.23 12.45 -1.15
N HIS A 110 -7.30 11.69 -1.01
CA HIS A 110 -7.48 10.45 -1.77
C HIS A 110 -7.48 10.72 -3.29
N THR A 111 -8.15 11.80 -3.71
CA THR A 111 -8.12 12.24 -5.12
C THR A 111 -6.73 12.70 -5.55
N GLU A 112 -5.99 13.39 -4.67
CA GLU A 112 -4.59 13.80 -4.93
C GLU A 112 -3.68 12.59 -5.13
N LEU A 113 -3.75 11.58 -4.25
CA LEU A 113 -2.96 10.36 -4.34
C LEU A 113 -3.19 9.62 -5.66
N LEU A 114 -4.46 9.46 -6.04
CA LEU A 114 -4.83 8.86 -7.31
C LEU A 114 -4.33 9.70 -8.50
N GLY A 115 -4.42 11.02 -8.40
CA GLY A 115 -3.92 11.97 -9.41
C GLY A 115 -2.43 11.80 -9.65
N ASN A 116 -1.62 11.75 -8.58
CA ASN A 116 -0.17 11.53 -8.67
C ASN A 116 0.16 10.21 -9.40
N ALA A 117 -0.57 9.13 -9.10
CA ALA A 117 -0.40 7.87 -9.78
C ALA A 117 -0.73 7.98 -11.27
N LYS A 118 -1.86 8.59 -11.62
CA LYS A 118 -2.26 8.80 -13.03
C LYS A 118 -1.23 9.62 -13.80
N ASP A 119 -0.76 10.72 -13.23
CA ASP A 119 0.25 11.59 -13.86
C ASP A 119 1.53 10.81 -14.19
N LEU A 120 1.95 9.91 -13.28
CA LEU A 120 3.10 9.03 -13.53
C LEU A 120 2.82 8.09 -14.74
N TRP A 121 1.69 7.39 -14.74
CA TRP A 121 1.36 6.42 -15.79
C TRP A 121 1.11 7.12 -17.14
N ASP A 122 0.50 8.30 -17.13
CA ASP A 122 0.35 9.14 -18.33
C ASP A 122 1.72 9.55 -18.90
N SER A 123 2.68 9.91 -18.02
CA SER A 123 4.03 10.29 -18.43
C SER A 123 4.82 9.15 -19.10
N LEU A 124 4.50 7.89 -18.73
CA LEU A 124 5.07 6.70 -19.33
C LEU A 124 4.39 6.29 -20.65
N GLY A 125 3.26 6.93 -20.99
CA GLY A 125 2.49 6.61 -22.19
C GLY A 125 1.87 5.21 -22.17
N LEU A 126 1.62 4.65 -20.99
CA LEU A 126 1.06 3.31 -20.83
C LEU A 126 -0.46 3.33 -20.81
N HIS A 127 -1.06 2.35 -21.46
CA HIS A 127 -2.51 2.18 -21.45
C HIS A 127 -2.96 1.58 -20.11
N TYR A 128 -3.84 2.27 -19.41
CA TYR A 128 -4.37 1.84 -18.11
C TYR A 128 -5.85 2.20 -17.95
N ARG A 129 -6.47 1.66 -16.94
CA ARG A 129 -7.79 2.07 -16.46
C ARG A 129 -7.78 2.24 -14.95
N VAL A 130 -8.73 3.02 -14.43
CA VAL A 130 -9.00 3.14 -12.99
C VAL A 130 -10.27 2.38 -12.67
N VAL A 131 -10.23 1.55 -11.65
CA VAL A 131 -11.34 0.71 -11.18
C VAL A 131 -11.73 1.13 -9.78
N ASP A 132 -13.02 1.38 -9.53
CA ASP A 132 -13.59 1.58 -8.19
C ASP A 132 -13.87 0.20 -7.61
N ILE A 133 -13.18 -0.19 -6.55
CA ILE A 133 -13.19 -1.56 -6.03
C ILE A 133 -14.46 -1.81 -5.23
N CYS A 134 -15.12 -2.92 -5.53
CA CYS A 134 -16.34 -3.33 -4.84
C CYS A 134 -16.08 -3.76 -3.39
N THR A 135 -17.14 -3.73 -2.58
CA THR A 135 -17.08 -4.07 -1.15
C THR A 135 -16.63 -5.51 -0.85
N GLY A 136 -16.71 -6.41 -1.83
CA GLY A 136 -16.23 -7.79 -1.67
C GLY A 136 -14.71 -7.94 -1.82
N ASP A 137 -14.00 -6.90 -2.32
CA ASP A 137 -12.55 -6.93 -2.57
C ASP A 137 -11.82 -5.69 -2.04
N ILE A 138 -12.53 -4.84 -1.29
CA ILE A 138 -11.97 -3.59 -0.75
C ILE A 138 -10.96 -3.85 0.39
N GLY A 139 -11.03 -4.99 1.05
CA GLY A 139 -10.29 -5.32 2.26
C GLY A 139 -10.97 -4.82 3.54
N THR A 140 -10.32 -5.04 4.69
CA THR A 140 -10.90 -4.73 6.01
C THR A 140 -10.68 -3.28 6.47
N VAL A 141 -9.65 -2.62 5.95
CA VAL A 141 -9.18 -1.30 6.41
C VAL A 141 -9.74 -0.16 5.57
N ALA A 142 -9.84 -0.34 4.26
CA ALA A 142 -10.27 0.73 3.36
C ALA A 142 -11.78 0.97 3.41
N SER A 143 -12.19 2.24 3.47
CA SER A 143 -13.59 2.65 3.27
C SER A 143 -13.91 2.92 1.79
N ARG A 144 -12.90 3.24 0.98
CA ARG A 144 -12.95 3.30 -0.49
C ARG A 144 -11.59 3.01 -1.06
N LYS A 145 -11.55 2.26 -2.16
CA LYS A 145 -10.32 1.89 -2.86
C LYS A 145 -10.48 2.04 -4.36
N TYR A 146 -9.49 2.66 -4.99
CA TYR A 146 -9.30 2.65 -6.43
C TYR A 146 -8.05 1.86 -6.78
N ASP A 147 -8.15 0.99 -7.78
CA ASP A 147 -6.99 0.37 -8.39
C ASP A 147 -6.74 0.99 -9.77
N LEU A 148 -5.46 1.20 -10.08
CA LEU A 148 -5.03 1.51 -11.43
C LEU A 148 -4.48 0.22 -12.04
N GLU A 149 -5.07 -0.21 -13.15
CA GLU A 149 -4.71 -1.43 -13.84
C GLU A 149 -4.10 -1.11 -15.19
N ALA A 150 -2.89 -1.60 -15.45
CA ALA A 150 -2.22 -1.44 -16.73
C ALA A 150 -2.58 -2.58 -17.69
N TRP A 151 -2.69 -2.25 -18.98
CA TRP A 151 -2.91 -3.25 -20.02
C TRP A 151 -1.66 -4.06 -20.31
N LEU A 152 -1.76 -5.38 -20.25
CA LEU A 152 -0.72 -6.32 -20.62
C LEU A 152 -1.03 -6.92 -22.01
N PRO A 153 -0.40 -6.44 -23.08
CA PRO A 153 -0.68 -6.93 -24.44
C PRO A 153 -0.42 -8.42 -24.61
N GLY A 154 0.62 -8.94 -23.95
CA GLY A 154 1.00 -10.35 -24.03
C GLY A 154 0.00 -11.31 -23.38
N ALA A 155 -0.74 -10.84 -22.37
CA ALA A 155 -1.77 -11.61 -21.69
C ALA A 155 -3.19 -11.27 -22.18
N GLY A 156 -3.36 -10.13 -22.85
CA GLY A 156 -4.67 -9.65 -23.31
C GLY A 156 -5.60 -9.22 -22.19
N GLU A 157 -5.05 -8.76 -21.06
CA GLU A 157 -5.80 -8.39 -19.86
C GLU A 157 -5.22 -7.17 -19.13
N PHE A 158 -6.00 -6.59 -18.23
CA PHE A 158 -5.54 -5.56 -17.30
C PHE A 158 -5.04 -6.21 -16.02
N LYS A 159 -3.94 -5.66 -15.45
CA LYS A 159 -3.39 -6.08 -14.16
C LYS A 159 -3.17 -4.87 -13.26
N GLU A 160 -3.50 -5.02 -11.99
CA GLU A 160 -3.27 -4.01 -10.96
C GLU A 160 -1.78 -3.65 -10.86
N VAL A 161 -1.51 -2.35 -10.86
CA VAL A 161 -0.17 -1.77 -10.70
C VAL A 161 -0.11 -0.71 -9.60
N VAL A 162 -1.26 -0.17 -9.21
CA VAL A 162 -1.42 0.77 -8.09
C VAL A 162 -2.72 0.45 -7.37
N SER A 163 -2.70 0.46 -6.05
CA SER A 163 -3.89 0.48 -5.20
C SER A 163 -3.89 1.77 -4.38
N CYS A 164 -5.01 2.47 -4.33
CA CYS A 164 -5.16 3.75 -3.66
C CYS A 164 -6.39 3.74 -2.76
N SER A 165 -6.16 3.75 -1.45
CA SER A 165 -7.20 3.60 -0.44
C SER A 165 -7.39 4.86 0.40
N ASN A 166 -8.65 5.15 0.76
CA ASN A 166 -8.99 6.00 1.88
C ASN A 166 -9.44 5.09 3.03
N CYS A 167 -8.66 5.06 4.09
CA CYS A 167 -8.91 4.20 5.24
C CYS A 167 -9.73 4.92 6.33
N THR A 168 -9.96 6.24 6.19
CA THR A 168 -10.64 7.12 7.15
C THR A 168 -9.94 7.12 8.52
N ASP A 169 -10.36 6.28 9.44
CA ASP A 169 -9.73 6.04 10.75
C ASP A 169 -8.86 4.77 10.66
N TYR A 170 -7.60 4.90 10.98
CA TYR A 170 -6.62 3.83 10.85
C TYR A 170 -6.29 3.25 12.23
#